data_71f72245eadaefea02f58c8cc31be4a5
#
_entry.id   71f72245eadaefea02f58c8cc31be4a5
#
_cell.length_a   1.000
_cell.length_b   1.000
_cell.length_c   1.000
_cell.angle_alpha   90.00
_cell.angle_beta   90.00
_cell.angle_gamma   90.00
#
_symmetry.space_group_name_H-M   'P 1'
#
loop_
_entity.id
_entity.type
_entity.pdbx_description
1 polymer ?
#
loop_
_entity_poly.entity_id
_entity_poly.type
_entity_poly.pdbx_seq_one_letter_code
_entity_poly.pdbx_strand_id
1 'polypeptide(L)'
;MSPLAVRLLQSPTRWHDASANRAHFQGLLTAPSDLPQADIYMLPEMFTTGFTMDSKSQAETMDGPTVAWMSEQAKALGAAVTGSLIIQEDGYFNRLIWATPDGQIRHYDKRHLFRMAGEHESFSSGNERVIVSCRGWRLCLSVCYDLRFPVWLRNRDDYDALLCVANWPASRALAWQTLVRARAIENQAYCVAVNIVGVDGTGLAHGGGSAIYAPDGATVVEAGEDPATVQGILDGEVLTGLRQAFPVKLDADTFTLDM
;
A
#
# COMPACT_ATOMS: atom_id res chain seq x y z
N MET A 1 16.55 9.08 11.89
CA MET A 1 15.27 9.49 11.25
C MET A 1 14.26 9.80 12.35
N SER A 2 13.50 10.88 12.22
CA SER A 2 12.40 11.15 13.15
C SER A 2 11.33 10.05 13.05
N PRO A 3 10.58 9.76 14.13
CA PRO A 3 9.46 8.84 14.06
C PRO A 3 8.48 9.21 12.95
N LEU A 4 7.93 8.22 12.26
CA LEU A 4 6.99 8.39 11.15
C LEU A 4 5.66 7.72 11.49
N ALA A 5 4.59 8.50 11.62
CA ALA A 5 3.26 8.01 11.93
C ALA A 5 2.52 7.59 10.66
N VAL A 6 2.08 6.34 10.57
CA VAL A 6 1.33 5.82 9.41
C VAL A 6 -0.03 5.31 9.85
N ARG A 7 -1.08 5.79 9.15
CA ARG A 7 -2.47 5.42 9.40
C ARG A 7 -2.99 4.55 8.26
N LEU A 8 -3.56 3.41 8.61
CA LEU A 8 -4.15 2.43 7.69
C LEU A 8 -5.66 2.52 7.77
N LEU A 9 -6.32 2.68 6.62
CA LEU A 9 -7.78 2.77 6.53
C LEU A 9 -8.32 1.45 5.99
N GLN A 10 -8.50 0.46 6.86
CA GLN A 10 -9.12 -0.81 6.54
C GLN A 10 -10.64 -0.63 6.45
N SER A 11 -11.20 -0.70 5.26
CA SER A 11 -12.62 -0.44 5.05
C SER A 11 -13.17 -1.21 3.85
N PRO A 12 -14.46 -1.55 3.82
CA PRO A 12 -15.08 -2.06 2.61
C PRO A 12 -15.13 -0.98 1.53
N THR A 13 -15.22 -1.40 0.28
CA THR A 13 -15.46 -0.54 -0.87
C THR A 13 -16.83 -0.82 -1.48
N ARG A 14 -17.47 0.20 -2.04
CA ARG A 14 -18.67 0.05 -2.86
C ARG A 14 -18.25 -0.29 -4.27
N TRP A 15 -18.76 -1.40 -4.77
CA TRP A 15 -18.40 -1.91 -6.08
C TRP A 15 -18.74 -0.92 -7.20
N HIS A 16 -17.74 -0.54 -8.02
CA HIS A 16 -17.86 0.34 -9.18
C HIS A 16 -18.48 1.72 -8.89
N ASP A 17 -18.36 2.24 -7.66
CA ASP A 17 -18.87 3.57 -7.31
C ASP A 17 -17.75 4.46 -6.77
N ALA A 18 -16.96 5.02 -7.68
CA ALA A 18 -15.81 5.85 -7.35
C ALA A 18 -16.20 7.10 -6.55
N SER A 19 -17.36 7.70 -6.83
CA SER A 19 -17.84 8.89 -6.12
C SER A 19 -18.19 8.57 -4.67
N ALA A 20 -18.96 7.50 -4.45
CA ALA A 20 -19.35 7.09 -3.10
C ALA A 20 -18.14 6.62 -2.29
N ASN A 21 -17.16 5.95 -2.93
CA ASN A 21 -15.93 5.53 -2.27
C ASN A 21 -15.06 6.73 -1.87
N ARG A 22 -14.88 7.74 -2.73
CA ARG A 22 -14.18 8.99 -2.35
C ARG A 22 -14.85 9.67 -1.16
N ALA A 23 -16.18 9.80 -1.18
CA ALA A 23 -16.92 10.40 -0.08
C ALA A 23 -16.78 9.58 1.22
N HIS A 24 -16.82 8.25 1.12
CA HIS A 24 -16.62 7.35 2.25
C HIS A 24 -15.22 7.49 2.86
N PHE A 25 -14.17 7.40 2.05
CA PHE A 25 -12.80 7.55 2.54
C PHE A 25 -12.50 8.96 3.04
N GLN A 26 -13.09 9.99 2.44
CA GLN A 26 -13.00 11.35 2.98
C GLN A 26 -13.58 11.43 4.40
N GLY A 27 -14.73 10.79 4.64
CA GLY A 27 -15.30 10.68 5.98
C GLY A 27 -14.35 10.03 6.97
N LEU A 28 -13.64 8.95 6.58
CA LEU A 28 -12.64 8.29 7.43
C LEU A 28 -11.39 9.14 7.66
N LEU A 29 -10.92 9.86 6.64
CA LEU A 29 -9.76 10.75 6.74
C LEU A 29 -9.99 11.93 7.67
N THR A 30 -11.23 12.45 7.72
CA THR A 30 -11.62 13.65 8.48
C THR A 30 -12.37 13.34 9.78
N ALA A 31 -12.65 12.07 10.06
CA ALA A 31 -13.35 11.66 11.29
C ALA A 31 -12.60 12.14 12.53
N PRO A 32 -13.30 12.64 13.55
CA PRO A 32 -12.71 12.89 14.84
C PRO A 32 -12.03 11.62 15.37
N SER A 33 -10.80 11.74 15.84
CA SER A 33 -10.02 10.61 16.31
C SER A 33 -9.11 11.05 17.45
N ASP A 34 -8.98 10.21 18.47
CA ASP A 34 -8.00 10.41 19.55
C ASP A 34 -6.57 10.08 19.09
N LEU A 35 -6.41 9.54 17.88
CA LEU A 35 -5.10 9.27 17.30
C LEU A 35 -4.45 10.61 16.86
N PRO A 36 -3.16 10.82 17.16
CA PRO A 36 -2.45 12.00 16.69
C PRO A 36 -2.43 12.04 15.16
N GLN A 37 -2.21 13.22 14.59
CA GLN A 37 -2.09 13.37 13.15
C GLN A 37 -1.00 12.44 12.59
N ALA A 38 -1.31 11.73 11.50
CA ALA A 38 -0.36 10.89 10.82
C ALA A 38 0.44 11.67 9.76
N ASP A 39 1.61 11.15 9.41
CA ASP A 39 2.45 11.64 8.31
C ASP A 39 2.04 11.01 6.97
N ILE A 40 1.45 9.80 7.03
CA ILE A 40 0.99 9.04 5.86
C ILE A 40 -0.37 8.42 6.16
N TYR A 41 -1.30 8.53 5.21
CA TYR A 41 -2.59 7.86 5.20
C TYR A 41 -2.63 6.86 4.05
N MET A 42 -2.86 5.58 4.34
CA MET A 42 -2.91 4.51 3.36
C MET A 42 -4.33 4.03 3.12
N LEU A 43 -4.77 4.15 1.88
CA LEU A 43 -6.01 3.61 1.33
C LEU A 43 -5.73 2.26 0.66
N PRO A 44 -6.71 1.34 0.55
CA PRO A 44 -6.51 0.04 -0.07
C PRO A 44 -6.18 0.09 -1.58
N GLU A 45 -5.92 -1.09 -2.15
CA GLU A 45 -5.84 -1.31 -3.60
C GLU A 45 -7.19 -1.02 -4.25
N MET A 46 -7.19 -0.37 -5.43
CA MET A 46 -8.40 -0.01 -6.20
C MET A 46 -9.54 0.50 -5.30
N PHE A 47 -9.21 1.39 -4.37
CA PHE A 47 -10.12 1.82 -3.31
C PHE A 47 -11.39 2.51 -3.82
N THR A 48 -11.38 2.99 -5.07
CA THR A 48 -12.54 3.65 -5.71
C THR A 48 -13.49 2.69 -6.39
N THR A 49 -13.04 1.50 -6.79
CA THR A 49 -13.81 0.59 -7.65
C THR A 49 -14.02 -0.79 -7.04
N GLY A 50 -13.16 -1.19 -6.08
CA GLY A 50 -12.92 -2.59 -5.75
C GLY A 50 -12.03 -3.25 -6.80
N PHE A 51 -11.53 -4.46 -6.50
CA PHE A 51 -10.64 -5.21 -7.39
C PHE A 51 -11.43 -5.84 -8.54
N THR A 52 -11.43 -5.15 -9.69
CA THR A 52 -12.22 -5.53 -10.87
C THR A 52 -11.35 -5.63 -12.13
N MET A 53 -11.78 -6.49 -13.05
CA MET A 53 -11.18 -6.62 -14.40
C MET A 53 -11.85 -5.72 -15.43
N ASP A 54 -12.87 -4.95 -15.07
CA ASP A 54 -13.54 -3.98 -15.96
C ASP A 54 -12.73 -2.67 -16.05
N SER A 55 -11.49 -2.79 -16.53
CA SER A 55 -10.57 -1.65 -16.63
C SER A 55 -11.12 -0.53 -17.51
N LYS A 56 -11.77 -0.86 -18.64
CA LYS A 56 -12.26 0.12 -19.61
C LYS A 56 -13.31 1.07 -19.04
N SER A 57 -14.26 0.55 -18.24
CA SER A 57 -15.36 1.35 -17.71
C SER A 57 -14.99 2.07 -16.41
N GLN A 58 -13.98 1.56 -15.70
CA GLN A 58 -13.63 2.03 -14.35
C GLN A 58 -12.35 2.88 -14.30
N ALA A 59 -11.60 2.96 -15.41
CA ALA A 59 -10.37 3.73 -15.42
C ALA A 59 -10.61 5.23 -15.38
N GLU A 60 -9.75 5.92 -14.66
CA GLU A 60 -9.55 7.37 -14.75
C GLU A 60 -8.20 7.64 -15.45
N THR A 61 -7.95 8.90 -15.80
CA THR A 61 -6.61 9.37 -16.22
C THR A 61 -5.85 9.93 -15.02
N MET A 62 -4.56 10.24 -15.19
CA MET A 62 -3.78 10.92 -14.15
C MET A 62 -4.30 12.32 -13.79
N ASP A 63 -5.04 12.96 -14.70
CA ASP A 63 -5.74 14.23 -14.47
C ASP A 63 -7.18 14.01 -14.00
N GLY A 64 -7.54 12.78 -13.66
CA GLY A 64 -8.88 12.38 -13.26
C GLY A 64 -9.28 12.86 -11.85
N PRO A 65 -10.59 12.77 -11.55
CA PRO A 65 -11.15 13.31 -10.31
C PRO A 65 -10.59 12.66 -9.04
N THR A 66 -10.14 11.39 -9.08
CA THR A 66 -9.62 10.73 -7.88
C THR A 66 -8.19 11.14 -7.58
N VAL A 67 -7.33 11.31 -8.58
CA VAL A 67 -5.96 11.81 -8.37
C VAL A 67 -6.02 13.26 -7.84
N ALA A 68 -6.90 14.10 -8.40
CA ALA A 68 -7.14 15.46 -7.89
C ALA A 68 -7.61 15.43 -6.44
N TRP A 69 -8.59 14.57 -6.11
CA TRP A 69 -9.09 14.40 -4.74
C TRP A 69 -7.98 13.95 -3.79
N MET A 70 -7.12 12.98 -4.16
CA MET A 70 -6.00 12.54 -3.32
C MET A 70 -5.02 13.69 -3.04
N SER A 71 -4.73 14.52 -4.04
CA SER A 71 -3.90 15.72 -3.87
C SER A 71 -4.52 16.73 -2.91
N GLU A 72 -5.83 16.97 -3.04
CA GLU A 72 -6.58 17.85 -2.13
C GLU A 72 -6.57 17.31 -0.69
N GLN A 73 -6.80 16.01 -0.50
CA GLN A 73 -6.73 15.39 0.83
C GLN A 73 -5.33 15.48 1.43
N ALA A 74 -4.28 15.20 0.65
CA ALA A 74 -2.90 15.32 1.11
C ALA A 74 -2.59 16.74 1.59
N LYS A 75 -3.01 17.76 0.82
CA LYS A 75 -2.86 19.17 1.19
C LYS A 75 -3.64 19.52 2.45
N ALA A 76 -4.90 19.11 2.54
CA ALA A 76 -5.77 19.40 3.69
C ALA A 76 -5.27 18.77 4.98
N LEU A 77 -4.73 17.55 4.90
CA LEU A 77 -4.18 16.81 6.04
C LEU A 77 -2.74 17.24 6.38
N GLY A 78 -2.03 17.93 5.49
CA GLY A 78 -0.60 18.18 5.64
C GLY A 78 0.25 16.91 5.68
N ALA A 79 -0.21 15.83 5.05
CA ALA A 79 0.34 14.49 5.11
C ALA A 79 0.27 13.80 3.75
N ALA A 80 1.08 12.78 3.51
CA ALA A 80 0.97 12.00 2.29
C ALA A 80 -0.29 11.12 2.30
N VAL A 81 -0.93 10.98 1.13
CA VAL A 81 -2.06 10.07 0.91
C VAL A 81 -1.70 9.10 -0.20
N THR A 82 -1.89 7.80 0.04
CA THR A 82 -1.57 6.75 -0.93
C THR A 82 -2.64 5.67 -1.00
N GLY A 83 -2.82 5.09 -2.17
CA GLY A 83 -3.78 4.03 -2.48
C GLY A 83 -3.71 3.75 -3.97
N SER A 84 -4.24 2.62 -4.47
CA SER A 84 -4.20 2.37 -5.92
C SER A 84 -5.52 2.61 -6.61
N LEU A 85 -5.43 2.91 -7.89
CA LEU A 85 -6.52 3.23 -8.81
C LEU A 85 -6.35 2.44 -10.11
N ILE A 86 -7.42 2.35 -10.89
CA ILE A 86 -7.35 1.95 -12.28
C ILE A 86 -7.06 3.20 -13.12
N ILE A 87 -5.88 3.25 -13.74
CA ILE A 87 -5.46 4.39 -14.57
C ILE A 87 -5.32 3.96 -16.02
N GLN A 88 -5.88 4.76 -16.92
CA GLN A 88 -5.69 4.66 -18.36
C GLN A 88 -4.61 5.65 -18.80
N GLU A 89 -3.61 5.15 -19.52
CA GLU A 89 -2.58 5.95 -20.19
C GLU A 89 -2.36 5.36 -21.61
N ASP A 90 -1.24 4.71 -21.90
CA ASP A 90 -1.00 3.90 -23.09
C ASP A 90 -1.52 2.45 -22.93
N GLY A 91 -2.07 2.13 -21.79
CA GLY A 91 -2.72 0.89 -21.38
C GLY A 91 -3.59 1.14 -20.15
N TYR A 92 -4.00 0.07 -19.49
CA TYR A 92 -4.69 0.14 -18.19
C TYR A 92 -3.76 -0.37 -17.11
N PHE A 93 -3.64 0.36 -16.01
CA PHE A 93 -2.72 0.03 -14.91
C PHE A 93 -3.45 -0.01 -13.58
N ASN A 94 -3.10 -0.98 -12.74
CA ASN A 94 -3.37 -0.91 -11.31
C ASN A 94 -2.25 -0.05 -10.71
N ARG A 95 -2.50 1.26 -10.62
CA ARG A 95 -1.52 2.29 -10.30
C ARG A 95 -1.68 2.78 -8.87
N LEU A 96 -0.66 2.54 -8.04
CA LEU A 96 -0.58 3.15 -6.73
C LEU A 96 -0.15 4.61 -6.89
N ILE A 97 -0.94 5.51 -6.33
CA ILE A 97 -0.67 6.95 -6.29
C ILE A 97 -0.05 7.31 -4.95
N TRP A 98 0.97 8.13 -4.98
CA TRP A 98 1.59 8.78 -3.84
C TRP A 98 1.41 10.29 -4.00
N ALA A 99 0.47 10.88 -3.25
CA ALA A 99 0.19 12.31 -3.25
C ALA A 99 0.77 12.95 -2.00
N THR A 100 1.54 14.03 -2.17
CA THR A 100 2.18 14.77 -1.06
C THR A 100 1.49 16.12 -0.80
N PRO A 101 1.61 16.68 0.42
CA PRO A 101 0.95 17.93 0.76
C PRO A 101 1.43 19.15 -0.04
N ASP A 102 2.62 19.10 -0.62
CA ASP A 102 3.17 20.11 -1.52
C ASP A 102 2.71 19.98 -2.98
N GLY A 103 1.81 18.99 -3.24
CA GLY A 103 1.19 18.77 -4.54
C GLY A 103 2.00 17.89 -5.50
N GLN A 104 3.10 17.29 -5.06
CA GLN A 104 3.82 16.33 -5.88
C GLN A 104 3.05 15.01 -5.95
N ILE A 105 2.98 14.42 -7.15
CA ILE A 105 2.41 13.10 -7.41
C ILE A 105 3.52 12.19 -7.92
N ARG A 106 3.68 11.05 -7.26
CA ARG A 106 4.48 9.92 -7.76
C ARG A 106 3.56 8.73 -7.89
N HIS A 107 3.93 7.75 -8.71
CA HIS A 107 3.13 6.56 -8.86
C HIS A 107 3.99 5.30 -9.04
N TYR A 108 3.38 4.16 -8.76
CA TYR A 108 3.93 2.83 -9.00
C TYR A 108 2.88 1.98 -9.69
N ASP A 109 3.22 1.41 -10.84
CA ASP A 109 2.38 0.46 -11.54
C ASP A 109 2.66 -0.96 -11.04
N LYS A 110 1.62 -1.67 -10.65
CA LYS A 110 1.70 -3.04 -10.15
C LYS A 110 2.50 -3.91 -11.09
N ARG A 111 3.58 -4.51 -10.57
CA ARG A 111 4.47 -5.36 -11.37
C ARG A 111 3.87 -6.72 -11.65
N HIS A 112 3.32 -7.36 -10.62
CA HIS A 112 2.83 -8.73 -10.71
C HIS A 112 1.31 -8.75 -10.76
N LEU A 113 0.79 -9.00 -11.96
CA LEU A 113 -0.65 -9.10 -12.20
C LEU A 113 -1.18 -10.47 -11.79
N PHE A 114 -2.31 -10.48 -11.09
CA PHE A 114 -2.90 -11.68 -10.52
C PHE A 114 -3.60 -12.53 -11.59
N ARG A 115 -2.86 -13.45 -12.21
CA ARG A 115 -3.31 -14.30 -13.33
C ARG A 115 -4.56 -15.12 -13.01
N MET A 116 -4.71 -15.58 -11.77
CA MET A 116 -5.87 -16.39 -11.38
C MET A 116 -7.20 -15.63 -11.53
N ALA A 117 -7.18 -14.29 -11.43
CA ALA A 117 -8.34 -13.42 -11.69
C ALA A 117 -8.36 -12.87 -13.12
N GLY A 118 -7.41 -13.20 -13.99
CA GLY A 118 -7.32 -12.65 -15.34
C GLY A 118 -6.78 -11.22 -15.39
N GLU A 119 -6.15 -10.70 -14.32
CA GLU A 119 -5.66 -9.31 -14.26
C GLU A 119 -4.70 -8.99 -15.42
N HIS A 120 -3.88 -9.94 -15.84
CA HIS A 120 -2.94 -9.82 -16.96
C HIS A 120 -3.60 -9.70 -18.36
N GLU A 121 -4.89 -9.96 -18.46
CA GLU A 121 -5.67 -9.79 -19.70
C GLU A 121 -6.29 -8.40 -19.80
N SER A 122 -6.46 -7.73 -18.64
CA SER A 122 -7.13 -6.45 -18.51
C SER A 122 -6.20 -5.29 -18.18
N PHE A 123 -5.00 -5.57 -17.68
CA PHE A 123 -4.03 -4.57 -17.22
C PHE A 123 -2.64 -4.84 -17.77
N SER A 124 -1.87 -3.76 -17.92
CA SER A 124 -0.44 -3.78 -18.21
C SER A 124 0.36 -3.83 -16.89
N SER A 125 1.45 -4.60 -16.90
CA SER A 125 2.36 -4.65 -15.74
C SER A 125 3.33 -3.47 -15.75
N GLY A 126 3.65 -2.93 -14.56
CA GLY A 126 4.77 -2.02 -14.38
C GLY A 126 6.13 -2.72 -14.53
N ASN A 127 7.16 -1.92 -14.72
CA ASN A 127 8.54 -2.41 -14.87
C ASN A 127 9.55 -1.67 -13.97
N GLU A 128 9.10 -0.73 -13.16
CA GLU A 128 9.96 0.07 -12.29
C GLU A 128 9.66 -0.16 -10.81
N ARG A 129 10.72 -0.29 -10.00
CA ARG A 129 10.59 -0.16 -8.55
C ARG A 129 10.58 1.31 -8.19
N VAL A 130 9.61 1.71 -7.40
CA VAL A 130 9.47 3.12 -7.01
C VAL A 130 9.71 3.25 -5.51
N ILE A 131 10.66 4.13 -5.18
CA ILE A 131 10.97 4.51 -3.81
C ILE A 131 10.69 6.00 -3.69
N VAL A 132 9.86 6.35 -2.73
CA VAL A 132 9.52 7.74 -2.40
C VAL A 132 10.11 8.12 -1.06
N SER A 133 10.20 9.41 -0.79
CA SER A 133 10.72 9.93 0.47
C SER A 133 9.64 10.64 1.26
N CYS A 134 9.60 10.40 2.58
CA CYS A 134 8.75 11.12 3.52
C CYS A 134 9.52 11.35 4.81
N ARG A 135 9.73 12.59 5.22
CA ARG A 135 10.42 12.97 6.47
C ARG A 135 11.78 12.26 6.68
N GLY A 136 12.51 12.03 5.59
CA GLY A 136 13.81 11.35 5.61
C GLY A 136 13.76 9.82 5.60
N TRP A 137 12.55 9.21 5.55
CA TRP A 137 12.35 7.79 5.32
C TRP A 137 12.29 7.48 3.82
N ARG A 138 12.86 6.36 3.42
CA ARG A 138 12.79 5.80 2.07
C ARG A 138 11.71 4.72 2.05
N LEU A 139 10.69 4.87 1.23
CA LEU A 139 9.48 4.04 1.24
C LEU A 139 9.33 3.37 -0.12
N CYS A 140 9.43 2.04 -0.16
CA CYS A 140 9.23 1.25 -1.37
C CYS A 140 7.73 0.99 -1.56
N LEU A 141 7.20 1.30 -2.73
CA LEU A 141 5.79 1.12 -3.05
C LEU A 141 5.52 -0.27 -3.66
N SER A 142 4.42 -0.89 -3.27
CA SER A 142 3.98 -2.19 -3.80
C SER A 142 2.46 -2.36 -3.75
N VAL A 143 1.93 -3.28 -4.57
CA VAL A 143 0.50 -3.56 -4.63
C VAL A 143 0.25 -5.07 -4.49
N CYS A 144 -0.43 -5.45 -3.42
CA CYS A 144 -1.10 -6.72 -3.20
C CYS A 144 -0.26 -7.96 -3.57
N TYR A 145 -0.47 -8.48 -4.78
CA TYR A 145 0.17 -9.71 -5.28
C TYR A 145 1.70 -9.62 -5.35
N ASP A 146 2.27 -8.40 -5.41
CA ASP A 146 3.72 -8.18 -5.34
C ASP A 146 4.35 -8.80 -4.09
N LEU A 147 3.60 -8.90 -2.98
CA LEU A 147 4.06 -9.56 -1.75
C LEU A 147 4.52 -11.01 -1.94
N ARG A 148 4.08 -11.69 -3.00
CA ARG A 148 4.51 -13.07 -3.29
C ARG A 148 5.86 -13.18 -3.97
N PHE A 149 6.46 -12.06 -4.36
CA PHE A 149 7.67 -12.02 -5.19
C PHE A 149 8.85 -11.37 -4.44
N PRO A 150 9.56 -12.15 -3.60
CA PRO A 150 10.63 -11.62 -2.74
C PRO A 150 11.77 -11.00 -3.53
N VAL A 151 12.08 -11.51 -4.71
CA VAL A 151 13.17 -10.99 -5.54
C VAL A 151 12.88 -9.54 -5.99
N TRP A 152 11.63 -9.24 -6.35
CA TRP A 152 11.20 -7.89 -6.71
C TRP A 152 11.28 -6.91 -5.53
N LEU A 153 10.85 -7.39 -4.36
CA LEU A 153 10.75 -6.57 -3.14
C LEU A 153 12.03 -6.63 -2.29
N ARG A 154 13.08 -7.32 -2.76
CA ARG A 154 14.33 -7.41 -1.99
C ARG A 154 14.93 -6.02 -1.75
N ASN A 155 15.18 -5.71 -0.49
CA ASN A 155 15.85 -4.49 -0.07
C ASN A 155 17.34 -4.55 -0.45
N ARG A 156 17.76 -3.62 -1.29
CA ARG A 156 19.17 -3.45 -1.71
C ARG A 156 19.85 -2.31 -0.94
N ASP A 157 19.48 -2.12 0.33
CA ASP A 157 19.81 -0.98 1.16
C ASP A 157 19.23 0.34 0.62
N ASP A 158 18.13 0.25 -0.08
CA ASP A 158 17.50 1.35 -0.81
C ASP A 158 16.17 1.80 -0.21
N TYR A 159 15.61 1.07 0.78
CA TYR A 159 14.43 1.51 1.50
C TYR A 159 14.44 1.14 3.00
N ASP A 160 13.61 1.84 3.76
CA ASP A 160 13.46 1.72 5.22
C ASP A 160 12.11 1.12 5.60
N ALA A 161 11.10 1.30 4.73
CA ALA A 161 9.81 0.65 4.85
C ALA A 161 9.26 0.23 3.49
N LEU A 162 8.55 -0.90 3.47
CA LEU A 162 7.75 -1.37 2.34
C LEU A 162 6.29 -0.99 2.60
N LEU A 163 5.66 -0.27 1.69
CA LEU A 163 4.24 0.06 1.73
C LEU A 163 3.48 -0.83 0.74
N CYS A 164 2.44 -1.51 1.20
CA CYS A 164 1.62 -2.40 0.38
C CYS A 164 0.13 -2.08 0.55
N VAL A 165 -0.56 -1.83 -0.56
CA VAL A 165 -2.01 -1.68 -0.61
C VAL A 165 -2.63 -2.93 -1.23
N ALA A 166 -3.77 -3.42 -0.71
CA ALA A 166 -4.29 -4.71 -1.13
C ALA A 166 -5.82 -4.83 -1.12
N ASN A 167 -6.30 -5.76 -1.98
CA ASN A 167 -7.58 -6.46 -1.92
C ASN A 167 -7.29 -7.96 -1.77
N TRP A 168 -6.81 -8.37 -0.59
CA TRP A 168 -6.40 -9.76 -0.36
C TRP A 168 -7.55 -10.56 0.25
N PRO A 169 -7.99 -11.68 -0.40
CA PRO A 169 -9.16 -12.38 0.04
C PRO A 169 -8.96 -13.19 1.33
N ALA A 170 -10.03 -13.32 2.11
CA ALA A 170 -10.06 -14.04 3.38
C ALA A 170 -9.61 -15.50 3.26
N SER A 171 -9.93 -16.16 2.14
CA SER A 171 -9.50 -17.55 1.87
C SER A 171 -7.98 -17.74 1.83
N ARG A 172 -7.21 -16.65 1.76
CA ARG A 172 -5.74 -16.64 1.74
C ARG A 172 -5.14 -15.78 2.87
N ALA A 173 -5.90 -15.57 3.97
CA ALA A 173 -5.50 -14.74 5.11
C ALA A 173 -4.16 -15.18 5.74
N LEU A 174 -3.94 -16.50 5.90
CA LEU A 174 -2.67 -17.03 6.41
C LEU A 174 -1.47 -16.58 5.55
N ALA A 175 -1.63 -16.63 4.22
CA ALA A 175 -0.57 -16.17 3.32
C ALA A 175 -0.33 -14.66 3.43
N TRP A 176 -1.39 -13.85 3.59
CA TRP A 176 -1.30 -12.42 3.82
C TRP A 176 -0.47 -12.11 5.07
N GLN A 177 -0.90 -12.59 6.23
CA GLN A 177 -0.24 -12.37 7.51
C GLN A 177 1.23 -12.83 7.49
N THR A 178 1.47 -14.03 6.94
CA THR A 178 2.83 -14.60 6.86
C THR A 178 3.73 -13.75 5.96
N LEU A 179 3.26 -13.38 4.76
CA LEU A 179 4.09 -12.67 3.79
C LEU A 179 4.37 -11.23 4.21
N VAL A 180 3.39 -10.50 4.76
CA VAL A 180 3.62 -9.13 5.25
C VAL A 180 4.71 -9.13 6.32
N ARG A 181 4.63 -10.04 7.29
CA ARG A 181 5.65 -10.18 8.34
C ARG A 181 7.00 -10.64 7.79
N ALA A 182 7.01 -11.62 6.86
CA ALA A 182 8.23 -12.10 6.24
C ALA A 182 8.98 -10.99 5.48
N ARG A 183 8.23 -10.10 4.78
CA ARG A 183 8.85 -8.95 4.09
C ARG A 183 9.54 -7.98 5.05
N ALA A 184 9.03 -7.81 6.26
CA ALA A 184 9.71 -7.01 7.27
C ALA A 184 11.02 -7.67 7.71
N ILE A 185 10.97 -8.96 8.07
CA ILE A 185 12.11 -9.70 8.63
C ILE A 185 13.25 -9.83 7.60
N GLU A 186 12.95 -10.37 6.42
CA GLU A 186 13.99 -10.68 5.41
C GLU A 186 14.68 -9.44 4.85
N ASN A 187 13.99 -8.29 4.87
CA ASN A 187 14.49 -7.02 4.34
C ASN A 187 15.03 -6.09 5.43
N GLN A 188 14.91 -6.49 6.70
CA GLN A 188 15.23 -5.62 7.84
C GLN A 188 14.68 -4.19 7.64
N ALA A 189 13.40 -4.11 7.32
CA ALA A 189 12.65 -2.89 7.05
C ALA A 189 11.26 -2.99 7.66
N TYR A 190 10.62 -1.88 7.96
CA TYR A 190 9.20 -1.94 8.30
C TYR A 190 8.40 -2.48 7.13
N CYS A 191 7.35 -3.25 7.40
CA CYS A 191 6.35 -3.59 6.38
C CYS A 191 5.00 -3.06 6.84
N VAL A 192 4.44 -2.17 6.02
CA VAL A 192 3.20 -1.45 6.27
C VAL A 192 2.19 -1.89 5.22
N ALA A 193 1.13 -2.56 5.61
CA ALA A 193 0.21 -3.17 4.68
C ALA A 193 -1.24 -2.88 5.03
N VAL A 194 -2.01 -2.34 4.10
CA VAL A 194 -3.44 -2.09 4.23
C VAL A 194 -4.23 -3.02 3.32
N ASN A 195 -5.28 -3.63 3.86
CA ASN A 195 -6.21 -4.51 3.15
C ASN A 195 -7.64 -4.04 3.34
N ILE A 196 -8.57 -4.49 2.50
CA ILE A 196 -9.99 -4.26 2.66
C ILE A 196 -10.66 -5.33 3.54
N VAL A 197 -11.89 -5.06 3.95
CA VAL A 197 -12.81 -5.99 4.63
C VAL A 197 -14.14 -6.06 3.90
N GLY A 198 -14.94 -7.06 4.23
CA GLY A 198 -16.30 -7.24 3.71
C GLY A 198 -16.33 -8.14 2.47
N VAL A 199 -17.41 -8.03 1.71
CA VAL A 199 -17.65 -8.83 0.50
C VAL A 199 -17.67 -7.89 -0.70
N ASP A 200 -16.89 -8.21 -1.72
CA ASP A 200 -16.84 -7.41 -2.95
C ASP A 200 -18.02 -7.72 -3.91
N GLY A 201 -18.10 -6.98 -5.03
CA GLY A 201 -19.18 -7.15 -6.01
C GLY A 201 -19.18 -8.48 -6.74
N THR A 202 -18.14 -9.31 -6.60
CA THR A 202 -18.09 -10.69 -7.13
C THR A 202 -18.51 -11.73 -6.11
N GLY A 203 -18.79 -11.31 -4.87
CA GLY A 203 -19.13 -12.21 -3.76
C GLY A 203 -17.91 -12.76 -3.01
N LEU A 204 -16.69 -12.28 -3.29
CA LEU A 204 -15.47 -12.71 -2.61
C LEU A 204 -15.32 -11.98 -1.27
N ALA A 205 -15.12 -12.76 -0.20
CA ALA A 205 -14.90 -12.21 1.14
C ALA A 205 -13.43 -11.77 1.34
N HIS A 206 -13.26 -10.64 2.02
CA HIS A 206 -11.99 -10.05 2.43
C HIS A 206 -11.94 -9.91 3.95
N GLY A 207 -10.90 -10.40 4.58
CA GLY A 207 -10.78 -10.54 6.04
C GLY A 207 -9.90 -9.48 6.70
N GLY A 208 -9.58 -8.37 6.05
CA GLY A 208 -8.76 -7.33 6.65
C GLY A 208 -7.35 -7.79 7.01
N GLY A 209 -6.97 -7.66 8.28
CA GLY A 209 -5.64 -7.97 8.76
C GLY A 209 -4.59 -6.96 8.26
N SER A 210 -4.98 -5.69 8.14
CA SER A 210 -4.03 -4.61 7.89
C SER A 210 -3.05 -4.52 9.05
N ALA A 211 -1.76 -4.36 8.75
CA ALA A 211 -0.75 -4.41 9.81
C ALA A 211 0.49 -3.57 9.50
N ILE A 212 1.22 -3.24 10.56
CA ILE A 212 2.57 -2.74 10.51
C ILE A 212 3.45 -3.68 11.32
N TYR A 213 4.46 -4.24 10.69
CA TYR A 213 5.48 -5.05 11.34
C TYR A 213 6.82 -4.32 11.35
N ALA A 214 7.49 -4.39 12.49
CA ALA A 214 8.84 -3.87 12.68
C ALA A 214 9.87 -4.74 11.94
N PRO A 215 11.11 -4.23 11.75
CA PRO A 215 12.15 -4.93 10.98
C PRO A 215 12.56 -6.30 11.52
N ASP A 216 12.28 -6.60 12.77
CA ASP A 216 12.48 -7.91 13.43
C ASP A 216 11.24 -8.81 13.35
N GLY A 217 10.14 -8.33 12.76
CA GLY A 217 8.85 -9.01 12.66
C GLY A 217 7.92 -8.77 13.85
N ALA A 218 8.28 -7.96 14.83
CA ALA A 218 7.39 -7.59 15.92
C ALA A 218 6.17 -6.81 15.39
N THR A 219 5.00 -7.04 15.99
CA THR A 219 3.78 -6.31 15.64
C THR A 219 3.84 -4.89 16.22
N VAL A 220 3.79 -3.87 15.37
CA VAL A 220 3.58 -2.47 15.78
C VAL A 220 2.09 -2.20 15.96
N VAL A 221 1.30 -2.57 14.96
CA VAL A 221 -0.17 -2.54 15.01
C VAL A 221 -0.72 -3.59 14.05
N GLU A 222 -1.87 -4.17 14.39
CA GLU A 222 -2.60 -5.10 13.55
C GLU A 222 -4.10 -4.87 13.72
N ALA A 223 -4.83 -4.74 12.62
CA ALA A 223 -6.28 -4.68 12.60
C ALA A 223 -6.86 -6.10 12.52
N GLY A 224 -8.04 -6.29 13.11
CA GLY A 224 -8.83 -7.52 12.96
C GLY A 224 -9.52 -7.64 11.61
N GLU A 225 -10.66 -8.32 11.62
CA GLU A 225 -11.47 -8.61 10.43
C GLU A 225 -12.59 -7.57 10.18
N ASP A 226 -12.75 -6.61 11.08
CA ASP A 226 -13.76 -5.54 10.99
C ASP A 226 -13.20 -4.27 10.35
N PRO A 227 -14.05 -3.36 9.85
CA PRO A 227 -13.63 -2.03 9.45
C PRO A 227 -12.90 -1.33 10.59
N ALA A 228 -11.70 -0.80 10.30
CA ALA A 228 -10.86 -0.17 11.32
C ALA A 228 -9.96 0.91 10.72
N THR A 229 -9.73 1.96 11.50
CA THR A 229 -8.65 2.90 11.26
C THR A 229 -7.59 2.70 12.35
N VAL A 230 -6.44 2.17 11.97
CA VAL A 230 -5.34 1.89 12.90
C VAL A 230 -4.11 2.71 12.55
N GLN A 231 -3.30 3.03 13.55
CA GLN A 231 -2.09 3.84 13.36
C GLN A 231 -0.92 3.21 14.09
N GLY A 232 0.24 3.17 13.43
CA GLY A 232 1.50 2.81 14.07
C GLY A 232 2.58 3.85 13.80
N ILE A 233 3.63 3.78 14.60
CA ILE A 233 4.80 4.66 14.49
C ILE A 233 5.99 3.82 14.05
N LEU A 234 6.62 4.22 12.97
CA LEU A 234 7.90 3.67 12.54
C LEU A 234 9.00 4.42 13.28
N ASP A 235 9.84 3.68 14.01
CA ASP A 235 10.93 4.22 14.81
C ASP A 235 12.27 4.03 14.09
N GLY A 236 12.94 5.14 13.79
CA GLY A 236 14.23 5.13 13.10
C GLY A 236 15.38 4.58 13.94
N GLU A 237 15.30 4.67 15.27
CA GLU A 237 16.33 4.12 16.16
C GLU A 237 16.23 2.60 16.22
N VAL A 238 15.01 2.04 16.28
CA VAL A 238 14.76 0.59 16.19
C VAL A 238 15.32 0.02 14.90
N LEU A 239 15.01 0.66 13.76
CA LEU A 239 15.51 0.22 12.46
C LEU A 239 17.04 0.25 12.39
N THR A 240 17.64 1.37 12.78
CA THR A 240 19.10 1.55 12.70
C THR A 240 19.81 0.61 13.68
N GLY A 241 19.30 0.48 14.91
CA GLY A 241 19.85 -0.41 15.93
C GLY A 241 19.87 -1.88 15.48
N LEU A 242 18.76 -2.37 14.89
CA LEU A 242 18.69 -3.73 14.37
C LEU A 242 19.69 -3.97 13.24
N ARG A 243 19.75 -3.05 12.26
CA ARG A 243 20.68 -3.17 11.12
C ARG A 243 22.16 -3.10 11.52
N GLN A 244 22.46 -2.39 12.61
CA GLN A 244 23.83 -2.36 13.18
C GLN A 244 24.17 -3.62 13.98
N ALA A 245 23.22 -4.09 14.80
CA ALA A 245 23.43 -5.27 15.64
C ALA A 245 23.47 -6.58 14.84
N PHE A 246 22.70 -6.65 13.76
CA PHE A 246 22.60 -7.82 12.89
C PHE A 246 22.59 -7.41 11.40
N PRO A 247 23.76 -7.14 10.80
CA PRO A 247 23.87 -6.53 9.47
C PRO A 247 23.72 -7.56 8.33
N VAL A 248 22.59 -8.21 8.21
CA VAL A 248 22.27 -9.27 7.20
C VAL A 248 22.58 -8.84 5.77
N LYS A 249 22.49 -7.54 5.49
CA LYS A 249 22.78 -7.01 4.15
C LYS A 249 24.20 -7.24 3.67
N LEU A 250 25.17 -7.42 4.58
CA LEU A 250 26.57 -7.67 4.23
C LEU A 250 26.78 -9.07 3.65
N ASP A 251 25.85 -10.00 3.93
CA ASP A 251 25.87 -11.38 3.47
C ASP A 251 24.93 -11.61 2.28
N ALA A 252 24.24 -10.53 1.82
CA ALA A 252 23.24 -10.64 0.78
C ALA A 252 23.86 -10.82 -0.61
N ASP A 253 23.25 -11.73 -1.38
CA ASP A 253 23.61 -11.90 -2.79
C ASP A 253 23.27 -10.66 -3.62
N THR A 254 24.08 -10.40 -4.64
CA THR A 254 23.78 -9.43 -5.69
C THR A 254 23.12 -10.11 -6.88
N PHE A 255 22.10 -9.48 -7.45
CA PHE A 255 21.40 -9.99 -8.63
C PHE A 255 20.85 -8.85 -9.48
N THR A 256 20.59 -9.13 -10.75
CA THR A 256 19.87 -8.27 -11.68
C THR A 256 18.54 -8.89 -12.03
N LEU A 257 17.53 -8.04 -12.28
CA LEU A 257 16.24 -8.46 -12.82
C LEU A 257 16.21 -8.15 -14.30
N ASP A 258 15.90 -9.15 -15.12
CA ASP A 258 15.55 -8.95 -16.53
C ASP A 258 14.14 -8.33 -16.57
N MET A 259 14.03 -7.11 -17.12
CA MET A 259 12.80 -6.33 -17.18
C MET A 259 12.29 -6.22 -18.62
#